data_5bb9af15e0f03ff878f2e02d59524b17
#
_entry.id   5bb9af15e0f03ff878f2e02d59524b17
#
_cell.length_a   1.000
_cell.length_b   1.000
_cell.length_c   1.000
_cell.angle_alpha   90.00
_cell.angle_beta   90.00
_cell.angle_gamma   90.00
#
_symmetry.space_group_name_H-M   'P 1'
#
loop_
_entity.id
_entity.type
_entity.pdbx_description
1 polymer ?
#
loop_
_entity_poly.entity_id
_entity_poly.type
_entity_poly.pdbx_seq_one_letter_code
_entity_poly.pdbx_strand_id
1 'polypeptide(L)'
;MREFTASSALQYRNIAPRGKRHKLLAVSSGGGHWIQLLRVSAAFDNCEVTFVTTHDSYRSQVKDCRFWTVNDSNLSSRLGLVKTAAQLTRIIWAEMPDVVISTGAAPGYFALRLARLIGARTIWLDSIANVEKLSISGSRIGRYADLWLTQWPHLARPKGPHYVGSVL
;
A
#
# COMPACT_ATOMS: atom_id res chain seq x y z
N MET A 1 -24.76 -15.11 -13.35
CA MET A 1 -23.41 -15.61 -13.05
C MET A 1 -22.65 -15.65 -14.38
N ARG A 2 -21.77 -14.72 -14.66
CA ARG A 2 -20.93 -14.76 -15.88
C ARG A 2 -19.58 -15.32 -15.43
N GLU A 3 -19.21 -16.45 -15.99
CA GLU A 3 -17.91 -17.09 -15.75
C GLU A 3 -16.78 -16.18 -16.28
N PHE A 4 -15.85 -15.82 -15.40
CA PHE A 4 -14.62 -15.16 -15.76
C PHE A 4 -13.67 -16.24 -16.31
N THR A 5 -13.58 -16.37 -17.62
CA THR A 5 -12.70 -17.34 -18.26
C THR A 5 -11.26 -16.75 -18.34
N ALA A 6 -10.25 -17.62 -18.22
CA ALA A 6 -8.82 -17.28 -18.30
C ALA A 6 -8.43 -16.54 -19.61
N SER A 7 -9.26 -16.58 -20.63
CA SER A 7 -9.10 -15.87 -21.90
C SER A 7 -9.26 -14.35 -21.76
N SER A 8 -10.02 -13.85 -20.79
CA SER A 8 -10.18 -12.40 -20.58
C SER A 8 -8.95 -11.75 -19.92
N ALA A 9 -8.19 -12.51 -19.13
CA ALA A 9 -6.97 -12.01 -18.48
C ALA A 9 -5.82 -11.77 -19.46
N LEU A 10 -5.78 -12.50 -20.57
CA LEU A 10 -4.76 -12.33 -21.62
C LEU A 10 -5.04 -11.12 -22.54
N GLN A 11 -6.28 -10.69 -22.66
CA GLN A 11 -6.67 -9.53 -23.48
C GLN A 11 -6.31 -8.18 -22.84
N TYR A 12 -6.15 -8.12 -21.52
CA TYR A 12 -5.72 -6.91 -20.80
C TYR A 12 -4.19 -6.65 -20.87
N ARG A 13 -3.39 -7.64 -21.28
CA ARG A 13 -1.93 -7.52 -21.39
C ARG A 13 -1.44 -6.61 -22.52
N ASN A 14 -2.29 -6.23 -23.47
CA ASN A 14 -1.89 -5.50 -24.68
C ASN A 14 -2.42 -4.08 -24.80
N ILE A 15 -3.00 -3.50 -23.75
CA ILE A 15 -3.47 -2.11 -23.76
C ILE A 15 -2.73 -1.32 -22.67
N ALA A 16 -1.39 -1.25 -22.80
CA ALA A 16 -0.66 -0.14 -22.20
C ALA A 16 -0.36 0.86 -23.32
N PRO A 17 -0.93 2.06 -23.33
CA PRO A 17 -0.41 3.12 -24.15
C PRO A 17 1.05 3.33 -23.75
N ARG A 18 1.94 3.59 -24.69
CA ARG A 18 3.31 4.07 -24.47
C ARG A 18 3.25 5.45 -23.82
N GLY A 19 2.72 5.51 -22.59
CA GLY A 19 2.58 6.68 -21.74
C GLY A 19 3.53 6.59 -20.56
N LYS A 20 3.81 7.72 -19.94
CA LYS A 20 4.60 7.87 -18.72
C LYS A 20 4.12 6.83 -17.68
N ARG A 21 5.05 5.99 -17.17
CA ARG A 21 4.74 5.04 -16.10
C ARG A 21 4.25 5.77 -14.87
N HIS A 22 3.23 5.26 -14.21
CA HIS A 22 2.76 5.82 -12.95
C HIS A 22 3.80 5.62 -11.86
N LYS A 23 4.06 6.65 -11.08
CA LYS A 23 4.90 6.60 -9.90
C LYS A 23 4.10 6.01 -8.75
N LEU A 24 4.54 4.87 -8.26
CA LEU A 24 3.88 4.16 -7.16
C LEU A 24 4.78 4.17 -5.92
N LEU A 25 4.26 4.68 -4.82
CA LEU A 25 4.90 4.62 -3.51
C LEU A 25 4.27 3.47 -2.70
N ALA A 26 5.05 2.42 -2.45
CA ALA A 26 4.64 1.22 -1.72
C ALA A 26 5.18 1.28 -0.29
N VAL A 27 4.27 1.40 0.70
CA VAL A 27 4.63 1.72 2.09
C VAL A 27 4.16 0.62 3.04
N SER A 28 5.06 0.12 3.89
CA SER A 28 4.71 -0.79 4.98
C SER A 28 5.67 -0.64 6.16
N SER A 29 5.29 -1.18 7.31
CA SER A 29 6.28 -1.52 8.36
C SER A 29 7.02 -2.79 7.99
N GLY A 30 7.89 -3.27 8.89
CA GLY A 30 8.55 -4.57 8.75
C GLY A 30 7.65 -5.79 8.98
N GLY A 31 8.27 -6.97 8.91
CA GLY A 31 7.62 -8.25 9.19
C GLY A 31 6.53 -8.62 8.19
N GLY A 32 5.38 -9.11 8.68
CA GLY A 32 4.27 -9.59 7.87
C GLY A 32 3.71 -8.56 6.89
N HIS A 33 3.69 -7.28 7.25
CA HIS A 33 3.25 -6.20 6.35
C HIS A 33 4.17 -6.06 5.15
N TRP A 34 5.48 -6.17 5.33
CA TRP A 34 6.45 -6.15 4.25
C TRP A 34 6.29 -7.34 3.32
N ILE A 35 6.15 -8.55 3.87
CA ILE A 35 5.93 -9.77 3.08
C ILE A 35 4.68 -9.65 2.21
N GLN A 36 3.59 -9.13 2.77
CA GLN A 36 2.36 -8.91 2.01
C GLN A 36 2.55 -7.86 0.90
N LEU A 37 3.30 -6.78 1.17
CA LEU A 37 3.60 -5.77 0.17
C LEU A 37 4.38 -6.35 -1.00
N LEU A 38 5.38 -7.19 -0.72
CA LEU A 38 6.13 -7.90 -1.76
C LEU A 38 5.25 -8.84 -2.60
N ARG A 39 4.30 -9.55 -1.99
CA ARG A 39 3.37 -10.41 -2.72
C ARG A 39 2.47 -9.62 -3.66
N VAL A 40 2.00 -8.46 -3.23
CA VAL A 40 1.18 -7.56 -4.05
C VAL A 40 2.02 -6.90 -5.15
N SER A 41 3.33 -6.80 -5.00
CA SER A 41 4.21 -6.09 -5.95
C SER A 41 4.20 -6.70 -7.36
N ALA A 42 3.80 -7.96 -7.51
CA ALA A 42 3.56 -8.56 -8.84
C ALA A 42 2.52 -7.78 -9.68
N ALA A 43 1.65 -6.97 -9.04
CA ALA A 43 0.70 -6.11 -9.74
C ALA A 43 1.30 -4.75 -10.18
N PHE A 44 2.57 -4.47 -9.90
CA PHE A 44 3.21 -3.17 -10.13
C PHE A 44 4.05 -3.10 -11.42
N ASP A 45 4.00 -4.12 -12.28
CA ASP A 45 4.87 -4.29 -13.46
C ASP A 45 4.97 -3.07 -14.38
N ASN A 46 3.90 -2.25 -14.46
CA ASN A 46 3.86 -1.06 -15.31
C ASN A 46 4.09 0.25 -14.54
N CYS A 47 4.56 0.17 -13.29
CA CYS A 47 4.79 1.32 -12.43
C CYS A 47 6.29 1.59 -12.23
N GLU A 48 6.61 2.84 -11.94
CA GLU A 48 7.90 3.23 -11.37
C GLU A 48 7.77 3.15 -9.85
N VAL A 49 8.27 2.06 -9.26
CA VAL A 49 8.00 1.73 -7.85
C VAL A 49 9.09 2.29 -6.94
N THR A 50 8.66 2.96 -5.87
CA THR A 50 9.50 3.33 -4.73
C THR A 50 8.96 2.62 -3.48
N PHE A 51 9.81 1.86 -2.81
CA PHE A 51 9.46 1.19 -1.55
C PHE A 51 9.86 2.02 -0.35
N VAL A 52 8.99 2.01 0.67
CA VAL A 52 9.23 2.66 1.97
C VAL A 52 8.91 1.68 3.08
N THR A 53 9.86 1.46 3.99
CA THR A 53 9.66 0.55 5.13
C THR A 53 10.46 1.02 6.35
N THR A 54 10.37 0.28 7.46
CA THR A 54 11.07 0.62 8.71
C THR A 54 12.42 -0.08 8.88
N HIS A 55 12.78 -1.02 7.98
CA HIS A 55 14.02 -1.80 8.07
C HIS A 55 14.85 -1.70 6.78
N ASP A 56 16.08 -1.20 6.90
CA ASP A 56 16.99 -1.05 5.76
C ASP A 56 17.45 -2.41 5.17
N SER A 57 17.45 -3.47 5.96
CA SER A 57 17.81 -4.82 5.53
C SER A 57 16.96 -5.36 4.37
N TYR A 58 15.75 -4.83 4.17
CA TYR A 58 14.87 -5.23 3.08
C TYR A 58 15.25 -4.67 1.70
N ARG A 59 16.16 -3.69 1.65
CA ARG A 59 16.67 -3.12 0.40
C ARG A 59 17.17 -4.17 -0.59
N SER A 60 17.81 -5.22 -0.08
CA SER A 60 18.33 -6.31 -0.91
C SER A 60 17.26 -7.12 -1.65
N GLN A 61 16.01 -7.06 -1.20
CA GLN A 61 14.88 -7.79 -1.80
C GLN A 61 14.22 -7.01 -2.96
N VAL A 62 14.53 -5.71 -3.09
CA VAL A 62 13.95 -4.82 -4.11
C VAL A 62 15.04 -3.98 -4.80
N LYS A 63 16.15 -4.63 -5.19
CA LYS A 63 17.39 -3.99 -5.66
C LYS A 63 17.20 -3.03 -6.84
N ASP A 64 16.25 -3.30 -7.72
CA ASP A 64 16.02 -2.53 -8.93
C ASP A 64 15.02 -1.37 -8.74
N CYS A 65 14.56 -1.17 -7.49
CA CYS A 65 13.61 -0.12 -7.14
C CYS A 65 14.21 0.93 -6.23
N ARG A 66 13.65 2.14 -6.26
CA ARG A 66 13.98 3.14 -5.23
C ARG A 66 13.49 2.67 -3.87
N PHE A 67 14.26 2.98 -2.84
CA PHE A 67 14.01 2.47 -1.50
C PHE A 67 14.35 3.52 -0.43
N TRP A 68 13.41 3.74 0.47
CA TRP A 68 13.55 4.62 1.62
C TRP A 68 13.29 3.88 2.93
N THR A 69 13.98 4.30 3.97
CA THR A 69 13.73 3.82 5.33
C THR A 69 13.19 4.95 6.18
N VAL A 70 12.12 4.66 6.93
CA VAL A 70 11.55 5.58 7.92
C VAL A 70 11.69 4.99 9.32
N ASN A 71 11.59 5.85 10.32
CA ASN A 71 11.68 5.43 11.71
C ASN A 71 10.56 4.42 12.04
N ASP A 72 10.93 3.34 12.72
CA ASP A 72 9.92 2.43 13.28
C ASP A 72 9.28 3.10 14.49
N SER A 73 8.01 3.41 14.38
CA SER A 73 7.24 4.05 15.43
C SER A 73 6.00 3.24 15.75
N ASN A 74 5.88 2.85 17.00
CA ASN A 74 4.64 2.29 17.51
C ASN A 74 3.68 3.43 17.93
N LEU A 75 2.39 3.10 18.04
CA LEU A 75 1.34 4.06 18.39
C LEU A 75 1.50 4.67 19.81
N SER A 76 2.37 4.13 20.65
CA SER A 76 2.64 4.63 22.00
C SER A 76 3.63 5.80 22.03
N SER A 77 4.47 5.96 21.00
CA SER A 77 5.47 7.04 20.95
C SER A 77 5.00 8.21 20.07
N ARG A 78 4.45 9.24 20.68
CA ARG A 78 4.02 10.47 19.97
C ARG A 78 5.15 11.12 19.19
N LEU A 79 6.35 11.21 19.78
CA LEU A 79 7.53 11.77 19.11
C LEU A 79 7.97 10.90 17.94
N GLY A 80 7.94 9.57 18.07
CA GLY A 80 8.20 8.64 16.97
C GLY A 80 7.24 8.82 15.82
N LEU A 81 5.94 8.97 16.10
CA LEU A 81 4.92 9.21 15.08
C LEU A 81 5.14 10.53 14.33
N VAL A 82 5.47 11.62 15.03
CA VAL A 82 5.80 12.92 14.41
C VAL A 82 7.02 12.80 13.51
N LYS A 83 8.07 12.11 13.97
CA LYS A 83 9.29 11.88 13.17
C LYS A 83 8.96 11.09 11.90
N THR A 84 8.21 10.01 12.02
CA THR A 84 7.78 9.19 10.86
C THR A 84 6.93 10.02 9.89
N ALA A 85 5.99 10.82 10.39
CA ALA A 85 5.17 11.69 9.55
C ALA A 85 6.03 12.73 8.79
N ALA A 86 7.00 13.36 9.46
CA ALA A 86 7.91 14.31 8.82
C ALA A 86 8.79 13.65 7.74
N GLN A 87 9.31 12.45 8.01
CA GLN A 87 10.08 11.68 7.03
C GLN A 87 9.22 11.32 5.81
N LEU A 88 7.99 10.83 6.03
CA LEU A 88 7.06 10.50 4.95
C LEU A 88 6.66 11.73 4.14
N THR A 89 6.45 12.89 4.79
CA THR A 89 6.19 14.14 4.08
C THR A 89 7.33 14.46 3.12
N ARG A 90 8.59 14.40 3.60
CA ARG A 90 9.76 14.62 2.74
C ARG A 90 9.85 13.65 1.57
N ILE A 91 9.59 12.35 1.82
CA ILE A 91 9.63 11.32 0.78
C ILE A 91 8.52 11.57 -0.25
N ILE A 92 7.29 11.83 0.17
CA ILE A 92 6.16 12.08 -0.72
C ILE A 92 6.41 13.31 -1.61
N TRP A 93 6.98 14.38 -1.06
CA TRP A 93 7.36 15.57 -1.83
C TRP A 93 8.53 15.30 -2.79
N ALA A 94 9.49 14.47 -2.42
CA ALA A 94 10.61 14.12 -3.29
C ALA A 94 10.19 13.20 -4.45
N GLU A 95 9.34 12.22 -4.16
CA GLU A 95 8.91 11.21 -5.14
C GLU A 95 7.72 11.67 -5.99
N MET A 96 6.85 12.55 -5.46
CA MET A 96 5.60 13.01 -6.10
C MET A 96 4.83 11.84 -6.72
N PRO A 97 4.38 10.86 -5.91
CA PRO A 97 3.73 9.66 -6.42
C PRO A 97 2.33 9.98 -6.99
N ASP A 98 1.97 9.26 -8.07
CA ASP A 98 0.61 9.26 -8.60
C ASP A 98 -0.31 8.35 -7.76
N VAL A 99 0.27 7.28 -7.19
CA VAL A 99 -0.43 6.27 -6.39
C VAL A 99 0.38 5.93 -5.14
N VAL A 100 -0.29 5.79 -4.01
CA VAL A 100 0.30 5.27 -2.77
C VAL A 100 -0.46 4.05 -2.31
N ILE A 101 0.24 2.93 -2.12
CA ILE A 101 -0.32 1.69 -1.58
C ILE A 101 0.31 1.34 -0.24
N SER A 102 -0.49 0.83 0.69
CA SER A 102 0.02 0.29 1.95
C SER A 102 -0.68 -1.00 2.36
N THR A 103 0.10 -1.88 2.98
CA THR A 103 -0.38 -3.13 3.58
C THR A 103 -0.53 -3.04 5.09
N GLY A 104 -0.33 -1.86 5.70
CA GLY A 104 -0.63 -1.68 7.12
C GLY A 104 0.35 -0.84 7.93
N ALA A 105 0.08 -0.84 9.23
CA ALA A 105 0.79 -0.14 10.29
C ALA A 105 0.76 1.41 10.22
N ALA A 106 1.41 2.05 11.19
CA ALA A 106 1.44 3.51 11.30
C ALA A 106 2.09 4.21 10.09
N PRO A 107 3.22 3.75 9.54
CA PRO A 107 3.80 4.38 8.35
C PRO A 107 2.83 4.44 7.18
N GLY A 108 2.13 3.33 6.89
CA GLY A 108 1.13 3.29 5.83
C GLY A 108 -0.04 4.25 6.06
N TYR A 109 -0.53 4.31 7.30
CA TYR A 109 -1.62 5.21 7.66
C TYR A 109 -1.26 6.69 7.40
N PHE A 110 -0.06 7.11 7.81
CA PHE A 110 0.40 8.47 7.56
C PHE A 110 0.68 8.73 6.09
N ALA A 111 1.29 7.76 5.39
CA ALA A 111 1.58 7.91 3.97
C ALA A 111 0.33 8.16 3.14
N LEU A 112 -0.75 7.39 3.33
CA LEU A 112 -2.00 7.59 2.60
C LEU A 112 -2.62 8.97 2.90
N ARG A 113 -2.63 9.38 4.17
CA ARG A 113 -3.19 10.69 4.55
C ARG A 113 -2.43 11.86 3.91
N LEU A 114 -1.11 11.80 3.92
CA LEU A 114 -0.24 12.83 3.34
C LEU A 114 -0.33 12.84 1.82
N ALA A 115 -0.33 11.66 1.18
CA ALA A 115 -0.44 11.53 -0.27
C ALA A 115 -1.75 12.13 -0.81
N ARG A 116 -2.83 12.01 -0.07
CA ARG A 116 -4.10 12.62 -0.44
C ARG A 116 -4.04 14.16 -0.51
N LEU A 117 -3.17 14.80 0.27
CA LEU A 117 -3.00 16.26 0.23
C LEU A 117 -2.36 16.73 -1.08
N ILE A 118 -1.61 15.88 -1.76
CA ILE A 118 -1.01 16.16 -3.08
C ILE A 118 -1.83 15.59 -4.25
N GLY A 119 -3.03 15.05 -3.98
CA GLY A 119 -3.93 14.50 -4.99
C GLY A 119 -3.57 13.10 -5.49
N ALA A 120 -2.64 12.40 -4.86
CA ALA A 120 -2.32 11.01 -5.20
C ALA A 120 -3.48 10.06 -4.88
N ARG A 121 -3.67 9.03 -5.72
CA ARG A 121 -4.58 7.91 -5.43
C ARG A 121 -4.06 7.06 -4.29
N THR A 122 -4.95 6.57 -3.45
CA THR A 122 -4.57 5.88 -2.22
C THR A 122 -5.22 4.51 -2.10
N ILE A 123 -4.41 3.48 -1.83
CA ILE A 123 -4.85 2.10 -1.71
C ILE A 123 -4.42 1.55 -0.34
N TRP A 124 -5.39 1.03 0.40
CA TRP A 124 -5.14 0.31 1.65
C TRP A 124 -5.54 -1.15 1.50
N LEU A 125 -4.61 -2.06 1.77
CA LEU A 125 -4.86 -3.48 1.91
C LEU A 125 -4.64 -3.89 3.37
N ASP A 126 -5.70 -4.20 4.09
CA ASP A 126 -5.55 -4.60 5.50
C ASP A 126 -4.85 -5.95 5.62
N SER A 127 -4.15 -6.15 6.74
CA SER A 127 -3.33 -7.35 6.93
C SER A 127 -4.16 -8.63 6.98
N ILE A 128 -3.66 -9.69 6.37
CA ILE A 128 -4.24 -11.02 6.45
C ILE A 128 -4.28 -11.56 7.89
N ALA A 129 -3.39 -11.09 8.75
CA ALA A 129 -3.39 -11.46 10.17
C ALA A 129 -4.60 -10.94 10.95
N ASN A 130 -5.35 -9.98 10.39
CA ASN A 130 -6.53 -9.39 11.01
C ASN A 130 -7.79 -10.19 10.65
N VAL A 131 -7.88 -11.42 11.15
CA VAL A 131 -8.95 -12.37 10.82
C VAL A 131 -10.29 -11.94 11.37
N GLU A 132 -10.35 -11.58 12.65
CA GLU A 132 -11.61 -11.30 13.36
C GLU A 132 -12.12 -9.88 13.15
N LYS A 133 -11.21 -8.92 13.01
CA LYS A 133 -11.51 -7.49 12.86
C LYS A 133 -10.39 -6.76 12.15
N LEU A 134 -10.72 -5.63 11.53
CA LEU A 134 -9.71 -4.76 10.92
C LEU A 134 -8.67 -4.29 11.92
N SER A 135 -7.46 -4.00 11.44
CA SER A 135 -6.44 -3.31 12.23
C SER A 135 -6.94 -1.95 12.72
N ILE A 136 -6.30 -1.41 13.77
CA ILE A 136 -6.61 -0.06 14.26
C ILE A 136 -6.42 0.97 13.15
N SER A 137 -5.35 0.88 12.38
CA SER A 137 -5.10 1.75 11.24
C SER A 137 -6.09 1.49 10.12
N GLY A 138 -6.37 0.22 9.80
CA GLY A 138 -7.32 -0.19 8.78
C GLY A 138 -8.73 0.32 9.03
N SER A 139 -9.21 0.26 10.27
CA SER A 139 -10.55 0.76 10.62
C SER A 139 -10.70 2.28 10.50
N ARG A 140 -9.60 3.03 10.59
CA ARG A 140 -9.58 4.51 10.55
C ARG A 140 -9.25 5.09 9.17
N ILE A 141 -8.66 4.29 8.28
CA ILE A 141 -8.15 4.77 6.99
C ILE A 141 -9.24 4.98 5.94
N GLY A 142 -10.41 4.34 6.07
CA GLY A 142 -11.43 4.27 5.04
C GLY A 142 -11.81 5.61 4.39
N ARG A 143 -11.86 6.71 5.16
CA ARG A 143 -12.12 8.06 4.62
C ARG A 143 -10.98 8.65 3.79
N TYR A 144 -9.79 8.06 3.85
CA TYR A 144 -8.57 8.54 3.20
C TYR A 144 -8.09 7.58 2.10
N ALA A 145 -8.69 6.41 1.98
CA ALA A 145 -8.36 5.42 0.95
C ALA A 145 -9.38 5.51 -0.19
N ASP A 146 -8.88 5.69 -1.42
CA ASP A 146 -9.74 5.61 -2.62
C ASP A 146 -10.11 4.15 -2.89
N LEU A 147 -9.21 3.21 -2.58
CA LEU A 147 -9.47 1.78 -2.57
C LEU A 147 -9.11 1.20 -1.20
N TRP A 148 -10.12 0.77 -0.47
CA TRP A 148 -9.96 0.19 0.87
C TRP A 148 -10.33 -1.28 0.84
N LEU A 149 -9.34 -2.16 1.08
CA LEU A 149 -9.46 -3.59 0.93
C LEU A 149 -9.24 -4.33 2.24
N THR A 150 -9.97 -5.42 2.40
CA THR A 150 -9.74 -6.47 3.38
C THR A 150 -9.43 -7.79 2.67
N GLN A 151 -8.70 -8.68 3.34
CA GLN A 151 -8.40 -10.02 2.84
C GLN A 151 -9.37 -11.08 3.37
N TRP A 152 -10.41 -10.66 4.10
CA TRP A 152 -11.39 -11.53 4.71
C TRP A 152 -12.81 -11.18 4.25
N PRO A 153 -13.55 -12.15 3.64
CA PRO A 153 -14.89 -11.90 3.10
C PRO A 153 -15.88 -11.36 4.13
N HIS A 154 -15.82 -11.90 5.36
CA HIS A 154 -16.74 -11.52 6.45
C HIS A 154 -16.50 -10.12 7.02
N LEU A 155 -15.34 -9.51 6.74
CA LEU A 155 -15.03 -8.12 7.11
C LEU A 155 -15.44 -7.12 6.03
N ALA A 156 -15.80 -7.58 4.83
CA ALA A 156 -16.24 -6.71 3.75
C ALA A 156 -17.58 -6.04 4.06
N ARG A 157 -17.73 -4.79 3.61
CA ARG A 157 -18.94 -3.98 3.80
C ARG A 157 -19.29 -3.22 2.52
N PRO A 158 -20.58 -2.83 2.30
CA PRO A 158 -21.00 -2.13 1.08
C PRO A 158 -20.21 -0.84 0.79
N LYS A 159 -19.82 -0.10 1.83
CA LYS A 159 -19.03 1.13 1.73
C LYS A 159 -17.54 0.94 1.98
N GLY A 160 -17.07 -0.30 1.99
CA GLY A 160 -15.71 -0.72 2.32
C GLY A 160 -15.49 -1.02 3.82
N PRO A 161 -14.46 -1.81 4.11
CA PRO A 161 -13.50 -2.34 3.14
C PRO A 161 -14.16 -3.33 2.17
N HIS A 162 -13.61 -3.44 0.96
CA HIS A 162 -14.07 -4.39 -0.05
C HIS A 162 -13.20 -5.65 0.00
N TYR A 163 -13.79 -6.78 -0.38
CA TYR A 163 -13.06 -8.04 -0.55
C TYR A 163 -13.00 -8.39 -2.04
N VAL A 164 -11.78 -8.58 -2.54
CA VAL A 164 -11.52 -8.98 -3.95
C VAL A 164 -10.58 -10.19 -4.04
N GLY A 165 -10.32 -10.83 -2.90
CA GLY A 165 -9.39 -11.95 -2.77
C GLY A 165 -8.39 -11.74 -1.65
N SER A 166 -7.54 -12.75 -1.42
CA SER A 166 -6.48 -12.74 -0.42
C SER A 166 -5.11 -12.88 -1.09
N VAL A 167 -4.09 -12.28 -0.50
CA VAL A 167 -2.69 -12.40 -0.92
C VAL A 167 -1.98 -13.36 0.03
N LEU A 168 -2.01 -14.65 -0.30
CA LEU A 168 -1.41 -15.76 0.48
C LEU A 168 -0.04 -16.15 -0.05
#